data_3f5373efb9e7244d894635b4457e9eb4
#
_entry.id   3f5373efb9e7244d894635b4457e9eb4
#
_cell.length_a   1.000
_cell.length_b   1.000
_cell.length_c   1.000
_cell.angle_alpha   90.00
_cell.angle_beta   90.00
_cell.angle_gamma   90.00
#
_symmetry.space_group_name_H-M   'P 1'
#
loop_
_entity.id
_entity.type
_entity.pdbx_description
1 polymer ?
#
loop_
_entity_poly.entity_id
_entity_poly.type
_entity_poly.pdbx_seq_one_letter_code
_entity_poly.pdbx_strand_id
1 'polypeptide(L)'
;MYKTFLIKYAEIAIKGKNRYIFEDALVKNIKYQLRNVDGSFEVRKESGRVYVETDGDYDYDETVATLSRIFGIVGICPVELHEDEGFDKLCEAVIEHINHVYKDKSFTFKVNARRARKNYPMTSMEVNAAVGEKVLGAFPETRVDVHNPQVMINIEIRPMINIYSEEIPGPGGMPLGTAGKAMLLLSGGIDSPVAGYMIAKRGVVINATYFHAPPYTSERAKQKVVDLAKKVAKYSGRIKLHVVNFTDIQLAIYEKCPHDELTIIMRRYMMKIAEHFADEDKCLGLITGESIGQVASQTMQSLAATNEVCHMPVYRPLIAMDKNDIIDISNKIDTYETSILPYEDCCTIFVAKHPVTKPNINRIKKSEERLNDVIDELMKTAIDTTEVIMVDAE
;
A
#
# COMPACT_ATOMS: atom_id res chain seq x y z
N MET A 1 -17.34 2.68 -24.40
CA MET A 1 -16.52 2.93 -23.18
C MET A 1 -17.45 2.86 -21.98
N TYR A 2 -17.06 2.19 -20.90
CA TYR A 2 -17.87 2.06 -19.69
C TYR A 2 -18.05 3.41 -19.01
N LYS A 3 -19.23 3.67 -18.48
CA LYS A 3 -19.52 4.91 -17.71
C LYS A 3 -19.49 4.68 -16.20
N THR A 4 -19.38 3.42 -15.76
CA THR A 4 -19.45 3.07 -14.35
C THR A 4 -18.46 1.96 -14.03
N PHE A 5 -17.79 2.07 -12.87
CA PHE A 5 -16.99 1.03 -12.26
C PHE A 5 -17.64 0.61 -10.94
N LEU A 6 -17.93 -0.67 -10.79
CA LEU A 6 -18.33 -1.27 -9.53
C LEU A 6 -17.08 -1.64 -8.73
N ILE A 7 -16.94 -1.07 -7.55
CA ILE A 7 -15.81 -1.30 -6.67
C ILE A 7 -16.18 -2.33 -5.61
N LYS A 8 -15.42 -3.42 -5.58
CA LYS A 8 -15.53 -4.47 -4.57
C LYS A 8 -14.52 -4.26 -3.46
N TYR A 9 -14.92 -4.54 -2.22
CA TYR A 9 -14.05 -4.56 -1.04
C TYR A 9 -14.33 -5.84 -0.22
N ALA A 10 -13.34 -6.33 0.54
CA ALA A 10 -13.44 -7.56 1.32
C ALA A 10 -13.48 -7.29 2.84
N GLU A 11 -12.35 -6.92 3.43
CA GLU A 11 -12.20 -6.77 4.89
C GLU A 11 -13.14 -5.71 5.49
N ILE A 12 -13.52 -4.70 4.70
CA ILE A 12 -14.51 -3.69 5.12
C ILE A 12 -15.86 -4.35 5.44
N ALA A 13 -16.24 -5.38 4.68
CA ALA A 13 -17.55 -6.03 4.84
C ALA A 13 -17.76 -6.69 6.21
N ILE A 14 -16.68 -7.12 6.88
CA ILE A 14 -16.74 -7.79 8.19
C ILE A 14 -16.66 -6.84 9.39
N LYS A 15 -16.63 -5.50 9.17
CA LYS A 15 -16.48 -4.50 10.25
C LYS A 15 -17.76 -4.24 11.07
N GLY A 16 -18.83 -5.00 10.82
CA GLY A 16 -20.07 -4.90 11.60
C GLY A 16 -20.65 -3.49 11.61
N LYS A 17 -21.00 -2.98 12.79
CA LYS A 17 -21.61 -1.65 12.98
C LYS A 17 -20.70 -0.48 12.57
N ASN A 18 -19.38 -0.66 12.55
CA ASN A 18 -18.40 0.38 12.20
C ASN A 18 -18.09 0.41 10.69
N ARG A 19 -18.72 -0.43 9.89
CA ARG A 19 -18.47 -0.56 8.46
C ARG A 19 -18.56 0.76 7.71
N TYR A 20 -19.53 1.61 8.05
CA TYR A 20 -19.74 2.90 7.40
C TYR A 20 -18.50 3.81 7.47
N ILE A 21 -17.72 3.77 8.57
CA ILE A 21 -16.48 4.56 8.74
C ILE A 21 -15.45 4.17 7.66
N PHE A 22 -15.31 2.89 7.40
CA PHE A 22 -14.36 2.38 6.41
C PHE A 22 -14.86 2.61 4.98
N GLU A 23 -16.17 2.49 4.74
CA GLU A 23 -16.77 2.81 3.45
C GLU A 23 -16.61 4.31 3.12
N ASP A 24 -16.85 5.20 4.08
CA ASP A 24 -16.69 6.65 3.92
C ASP A 24 -15.22 7.02 3.66
N ALA A 25 -14.28 6.38 4.37
CA ALA A 25 -12.85 6.53 4.13
C ALA A 25 -12.46 6.06 2.73
N LEU A 26 -12.98 4.91 2.27
CA LEU A 26 -12.74 4.40 0.92
C LEU A 26 -13.24 5.38 -0.14
N VAL A 27 -14.49 5.86 -0.02
CA VAL A 27 -15.07 6.86 -0.92
C VAL A 27 -14.21 8.12 -0.96
N LYS A 28 -13.78 8.62 0.20
CA LYS A 28 -12.90 9.80 0.30
C LYS A 28 -11.57 9.56 -0.41
N ASN A 29 -10.95 8.39 -0.22
CA ASN A 29 -9.67 8.05 -0.84
C ASN A 29 -9.81 7.93 -2.37
N ILE A 30 -10.89 7.33 -2.87
CA ILE A 30 -11.17 7.25 -4.30
C ILE A 30 -11.31 8.66 -4.89
N LYS A 31 -12.18 9.52 -4.29
CA LYS A 31 -12.36 10.90 -4.74
C LYS A 31 -11.06 11.70 -4.75
N TYR A 32 -10.22 11.49 -3.72
CA TYR A 32 -8.94 12.20 -3.62
C TYR A 32 -7.97 11.79 -4.74
N GLN A 33 -7.85 10.50 -5.03
CA GLN A 33 -6.92 10.00 -6.04
C GLN A 33 -7.38 10.33 -7.47
N LEU A 34 -8.68 10.22 -7.75
CA LEU A 34 -9.24 10.50 -9.07
C LEU A 34 -9.25 11.98 -9.46
N ARG A 35 -9.02 12.92 -8.52
CA ARG A 35 -8.98 14.37 -8.84
C ARG A 35 -7.86 14.76 -9.81
N ASN A 36 -6.82 13.92 -9.97
CA ASN A 36 -5.69 14.16 -10.86
C ASN A 36 -5.81 13.38 -12.18
N VAL A 37 -6.87 12.59 -12.35
CA VAL A 37 -7.17 11.84 -13.58
C VAL A 37 -8.09 12.65 -14.46
N ASP A 38 -7.83 12.68 -15.75
CA ASP A 38 -8.67 13.38 -16.72
C ASP A 38 -10.07 12.77 -16.75
N GLY A 39 -11.09 13.63 -16.51
CA GLY A 39 -12.49 13.26 -16.46
C GLY A 39 -13.22 13.85 -15.27
N SER A 40 -14.54 13.67 -15.26
CA SER A 40 -15.41 14.04 -14.14
C SER A 40 -15.93 12.77 -13.48
N PHE A 41 -15.67 12.60 -12.17
CA PHE A 41 -16.00 11.36 -11.46
C PHE A 41 -16.93 11.64 -10.28
N GLU A 42 -18.06 10.96 -10.23
CA GLU A 42 -18.90 10.86 -9.06
C GLU A 42 -18.65 9.53 -8.36
N VAL A 43 -18.46 9.56 -7.03
CA VAL A 43 -18.26 8.34 -6.23
C VAL A 43 -19.36 8.27 -5.21
N ARG A 44 -20.20 7.22 -5.32
CA ARG A 44 -21.31 6.95 -4.40
C ARG A 44 -21.22 5.56 -3.79
N LYS A 45 -21.83 5.39 -2.63
CA LYS A 45 -22.01 4.09 -1.99
C LYS A 45 -23.49 3.68 -1.97
N GLU A 46 -23.73 2.42 -2.25
CA GLU A 46 -25.08 1.87 -2.25
C GLU A 46 -25.07 0.39 -1.84
N SER A 47 -25.82 0.06 -0.81
CA SER A 47 -26.11 -1.33 -0.42
C SER A 47 -24.87 -2.27 -0.38
N GLY A 48 -23.73 -1.75 0.15
CA GLY A 48 -22.50 -2.54 0.29
C GLY A 48 -21.65 -2.64 -0.97
N ARG A 49 -21.81 -1.68 -1.87
CA ARG A 49 -20.95 -1.44 -3.04
C ARG A 49 -20.56 0.02 -3.09
N VAL A 50 -19.46 0.30 -3.75
CA VAL A 50 -19.07 1.65 -4.14
C VAL A 50 -19.08 1.68 -5.67
N TYR A 51 -19.62 2.76 -6.22
CA TYR A 51 -19.65 3.01 -7.65
C TYR A 51 -18.83 4.25 -7.95
N VAL A 52 -18.06 4.18 -9.01
CA VAL A 52 -17.37 5.32 -9.62
C VAL A 52 -18.04 5.55 -10.97
N GLU A 53 -18.72 6.66 -11.10
CA GLU A 53 -19.47 7.02 -12.31
C GLU A 53 -18.78 8.19 -13.01
N THR A 54 -18.77 8.19 -14.32
CA THR A 54 -18.21 9.28 -15.13
C THR A 54 -19.26 9.82 -16.07
N ASP A 55 -19.27 11.15 -16.22
CA ASP A 55 -20.16 11.86 -17.12
C ASP A 55 -19.30 12.60 -18.16
N GLY A 56 -19.15 11.99 -19.33
CA GLY A 56 -18.35 12.54 -20.42
C GLY A 56 -17.12 11.71 -20.77
N ASP A 57 -16.14 12.38 -21.40
CA ASP A 57 -14.86 11.77 -21.79
C ASP A 57 -13.94 11.69 -20.57
N TYR A 58 -13.20 10.59 -20.48
CA TYR A 58 -12.24 10.34 -19.41
C TYR A 58 -11.14 9.39 -19.86
N ASP A 59 -9.99 9.38 -19.18
CA ASP A 59 -8.92 8.42 -19.39
C ASP A 59 -9.23 7.10 -18.67
N TYR A 60 -9.63 6.07 -19.43
CA TYR A 60 -9.96 4.75 -18.90
C TYR A 60 -8.76 4.06 -18.25
N ASP A 61 -7.61 4.05 -18.93
CA ASP A 61 -6.42 3.33 -18.49
C ASP A 61 -5.84 3.96 -17.22
N GLU A 62 -5.77 5.29 -17.17
CA GLU A 62 -5.32 6.00 -15.97
C GLU A 62 -6.30 5.87 -14.81
N THR A 63 -7.62 5.87 -15.09
CA THR A 63 -8.65 5.61 -14.07
C THR A 63 -8.47 4.23 -13.44
N VAL A 64 -8.34 3.18 -14.24
CA VAL A 64 -8.13 1.82 -13.77
C VAL A 64 -6.80 1.70 -13.03
N ALA A 65 -5.72 2.26 -13.55
CA ALA A 65 -4.42 2.26 -12.91
C ALA A 65 -4.45 2.97 -11.54
N THR A 66 -5.18 4.07 -11.43
CA THR A 66 -5.36 4.82 -10.18
C THR A 66 -6.18 4.03 -9.17
N LEU A 67 -7.33 3.48 -9.57
CA LEU A 67 -8.17 2.65 -8.71
C LEU A 67 -7.42 1.40 -8.23
N SER A 68 -6.55 0.81 -9.06
CA SER A 68 -5.73 -0.36 -8.75
C SER A 68 -4.63 -0.10 -7.70
N ARG A 69 -4.43 1.15 -7.26
CA ARG A 69 -3.48 1.53 -6.21
C ARG A 69 -4.17 1.87 -4.87
N ILE A 70 -5.51 1.97 -4.85
CA ILE A 70 -6.25 2.39 -3.65
C ILE A 70 -6.48 1.22 -2.69
N PHE A 71 -5.92 1.32 -1.48
CA PHE A 71 -6.13 0.33 -0.43
C PHE A 71 -7.61 0.27 0.01
N GLY A 72 -8.08 -0.97 0.20
CA GLY A 72 -9.48 -1.29 0.47
C GLY A 72 -10.21 -1.86 -0.74
N ILE A 73 -9.75 -1.59 -1.96
CA ILE A 73 -10.30 -2.14 -3.19
C ILE A 73 -9.73 -3.55 -3.43
N VAL A 74 -10.59 -4.54 -3.66
CA VAL A 74 -10.17 -5.90 -4.05
C VAL A 74 -10.52 -6.22 -5.49
N GLY A 75 -11.52 -5.53 -6.08
CA GLY A 75 -11.91 -5.69 -7.47
C GLY A 75 -12.50 -4.41 -8.03
N ILE A 76 -12.15 -4.12 -9.27
CA ILE A 76 -12.65 -3.01 -10.08
C ILE A 76 -13.36 -3.67 -11.26
N CYS A 77 -14.68 -3.52 -11.34
CA CYS A 77 -15.47 -4.13 -12.39
C CYS A 77 -16.07 -3.02 -13.26
N PRO A 78 -15.61 -2.86 -14.53
CA PRO A 78 -16.37 -2.07 -15.50
C PRO A 78 -17.77 -2.68 -15.62
N VAL A 79 -18.80 -1.89 -15.37
CA VAL A 79 -20.17 -2.39 -15.19
C VAL A 79 -21.16 -1.61 -16.04
N GLU A 80 -22.12 -2.31 -16.61
CA GLU A 80 -23.31 -1.75 -17.26
C GLU A 80 -24.48 -1.77 -16.26
N LEU A 81 -25.15 -0.63 -16.10
CA LEU A 81 -26.29 -0.47 -15.20
C LEU A 81 -27.58 -0.42 -16.02
N HIS A 82 -28.54 -1.29 -15.67
CA HIS A 82 -29.83 -1.36 -16.33
C HIS A 82 -30.99 -1.24 -15.31
N GLU A 83 -32.08 -0.63 -15.71
CA GLU A 83 -33.32 -0.68 -14.94
C GLU A 83 -33.92 -2.11 -14.96
N ASP A 84 -34.66 -2.47 -13.92
CA ASP A 84 -35.32 -3.75 -13.88
C ASP A 84 -36.67 -3.68 -14.61
N GLU A 85 -36.64 -3.94 -15.89
CA GLU A 85 -37.82 -4.00 -16.78
C GLU A 85 -38.31 -5.44 -17.01
N GLY A 86 -37.84 -6.40 -16.16
CA GLY A 86 -38.21 -7.80 -16.24
C GLY A 86 -37.15 -8.69 -16.87
N PHE A 87 -37.44 -10.04 -16.78
CA PHE A 87 -36.43 -11.03 -17.13
C PHE A 87 -35.99 -11.02 -18.60
N ASP A 88 -36.92 -10.79 -19.53
CA ASP A 88 -36.60 -10.78 -20.96
C ASP A 88 -35.64 -9.61 -21.29
N LYS A 89 -35.85 -8.44 -20.68
CA LYS A 89 -34.98 -7.28 -20.83
C LYS A 89 -33.59 -7.50 -20.20
N LEU A 90 -33.54 -8.20 -19.06
CA LEU A 90 -32.28 -8.64 -18.50
C LEU A 90 -31.50 -9.52 -19.48
N CYS A 91 -32.17 -10.48 -20.14
CA CYS A 91 -31.52 -11.35 -21.14
C CYS A 91 -31.01 -10.57 -22.35
N GLU A 92 -31.82 -9.62 -22.86
CA GLU A 92 -31.40 -8.73 -23.95
C GLU A 92 -30.13 -7.96 -23.55
N ALA A 93 -30.10 -7.35 -22.37
CA ALA A 93 -28.95 -6.59 -21.86
C ALA A 93 -27.68 -7.47 -21.71
N VAL A 94 -27.83 -8.72 -21.25
CA VAL A 94 -26.68 -9.66 -21.18
C VAL A 94 -26.16 -10.00 -22.59
N ILE A 95 -27.02 -10.21 -23.56
CA ILE A 95 -26.63 -10.48 -24.95
C ILE A 95 -25.92 -9.26 -25.57
N GLU A 96 -26.42 -8.05 -25.30
CA GLU A 96 -25.80 -6.80 -25.74
C GLU A 96 -24.43 -6.61 -25.09
N HIS A 97 -24.29 -6.88 -23.80
CA HIS A 97 -23.03 -6.85 -23.09
C HIS A 97 -21.99 -7.78 -23.72
N ILE A 98 -22.36 -9.04 -24.00
CA ILE A 98 -21.47 -10.01 -24.64
C ILE A 98 -21.06 -9.53 -26.05
N ASN A 99 -22.00 -8.97 -26.81
CA ASN A 99 -21.71 -8.42 -28.14
C ASN A 99 -20.74 -7.25 -28.08
N HIS A 100 -20.89 -6.37 -27.11
CA HIS A 100 -20.07 -5.19 -26.92
C HIS A 100 -18.65 -5.54 -26.48
N VAL A 101 -18.50 -6.48 -25.52
CA VAL A 101 -17.22 -6.78 -24.89
C VAL A 101 -16.38 -7.78 -25.70
N TYR A 102 -17.01 -8.81 -26.24
CA TYR A 102 -16.28 -9.91 -26.89
C TYR A 102 -16.48 -9.90 -28.41
N LYS A 103 -15.39 -9.75 -29.17
CA LYS A 103 -15.40 -9.89 -30.64
C LYS A 103 -15.54 -11.35 -31.06
N ASP A 104 -14.74 -12.23 -30.45
CA ASP A 104 -14.83 -13.69 -30.62
C ASP A 104 -15.77 -14.27 -29.55
N LYS A 105 -16.75 -15.07 -29.97
CA LYS A 105 -17.74 -15.71 -29.10
C LYS A 105 -17.41 -17.18 -28.81
N SER A 106 -16.28 -17.70 -29.29
CA SER A 106 -15.87 -19.10 -29.12
C SER A 106 -15.23 -19.35 -27.74
N PHE A 107 -15.90 -18.97 -26.64
CA PHE A 107 -15.42 -19.12 -25.28
C PHE A 107 -16.33 -20.01 -24.42
N THR A 108 -15.77 -20.52 -23.32
CA THR A 108 -16.56 -21.15 -22.26
C THR A 108 -17.00 -20.11 -21.25
N PHE A 109 -18.24 -20.21 -20.76
CA PHE A 109 -18.79 -19.22 -19.83
C PHE A 109 -19.57 -19.84 -18.68
N LYS A 110 -19.76 -19.03 -17.63
CA LYS A 110 -20.66 -19.28 -16.52
C LYS A 110 -21.42 -18.01 -16.18
N VAL A 111 -22.74 -18.14 -15.96
CA VAL A 111 -23.55 -17.06 -15.38
C VAL A 111 -23.49 -17.16 -13.86
N ASN A 112 -23.28 -16.03 -13.18
CA ASN A 112 -23.21 -15.90 -11.74
C ASN A 112 -24.14 -14.77 -11.25
N ALA A 113 -25.41 -15.08 -11.12
CA ALA A 113 -26.41 -14.14 -10.63
C ALA A 113 -26.41 -14.08 -9.09
N ARG A 114 -26.47 -12.88 -8.55
CA ARG A 114 -26.62 -12.59 -7.12
C ARG A 114 -27.80 -11.64 -6.90
N ARG A 115 -28.70 -12.01 -5.97
CA ARG A 115 -29.85 -11.18 -5.63
C ARG A 115 -29.62 -10.44 -4.32
N ALA A 116 -29.47 -9.13 -4.36
CA ALA A 116 -29.57 -8.28 -3.18
C ALA A 116 -31.06 -8.04 -2.80
N ARG A 117 -31.96 -7.99 -3.79
CA ARG A 117 -33.41 -7.95 -3.59
C ARG A 117 -33.98 -9.35 -3.48
N LYS A 118 -34.46 -9.71 -2.28
CA LYS A 118 -35.04 -11.04 -2.02
C LYS A 118 -36.42 -11.23 -2.69
N ASN A 119 -37.13 -10.17 -3.02
CA ASN A 119 -38.43 -10.16 -3.67
C ASN A 119 -38.36 -10.29 -5.21
N TYR A 120 -37.21 -10.50 -5.81
CA TYR A 120 -37.10 -10.81 -7.23
C TYR A 120 -37.78 -12.15 -7.54
N PRO A 121 -38.61 -12.27 -8.62
CA PRO A 121 -39.45 -13.45 -8.87
C PRO A 121 -38.72 -14.79 -9.02
N MET A 122 -37.45 -14.75 -9.50
CA MET A 122 -36.64 -15.95 -9.74
C MET A 122 -35.52 -16.06 -8.72
N THR A 123 -35.11 -17.27 -8.39
CA THR A 123 -33.92 -17.56 -7.60
C THR A 123 -32.64 -17.27 -8.42
N SER A 124 -31.51 -17.10 -7.77
CA SER A 124 -30.23 -16.93 -8.48
C SER A 124 -29.88 -18.12 -9.39
N MET A 125 -30.28 -19.34 -8.99
CA MET A 125 -30.03 -20.54 -9.79
C MET A 125 -30.94 -20.58 -11.04
N GLU A 126 -32.20 -20.19 -10.91
CA GLU A 126 -33.11 -20.08 -12.06
C GLU A 126 -32.66 -19.00 -13.03
N VAL A 127 -32.18 -17.83 -12.54
CA VAL A 127 -31.60 -16.78 -13.38
C VAL A 127 -30.37 -17.32 -14.11
N ASN A 128 -29.45 -18.00 -13.41
CA ASN A 128 -28.25 -18.58 -14.02
C ASN A 128 -28.58 -19.52 -15.18
N ALA A 129 -29.53 -20.46 -14.96
CA ALA A 129 -29.91 -21.42 -15.97
C ALA A 129 -30.60 -20.77 -17.16
N ALA A 130 -31.59 -19.91 -16.91
CA ALA A 130 -32.41 -19.30 -17.96
C ALA A 130 -31.60 -18.28 -18.79
N VAL A 131 -30.73 -17.45 -18.17
CA VAL A 131 -29.82 -16.58 -18.89
C VAL A 131 -28.80 -17.38 -19.69
N GLY A 132 -28.24 -18.46 -19.10
CA GLY A 132 -27.31 -19.36 -19.80
C GLY A 132 -27.90 -19.96 -21.07
N GLU A 133 -29.16 -20.39 -21.02
CA GLU A 133 -29.92 -20.91 -22.20
C GLU A 133 -30.07 -19.83 -23.28
N LYS A 134 -30.40 -18.59 -22.89
CA LYS A 134 -30.53 -17.46 -23.86
C LYS A 134 -29.18 -17.10 -24.50
N VAL A 135 -28.09 -17.15 -23.74
CA VAL A 135 -26.74 -16.91 -24.27
C VAL A 135 -26.35 -18.01 -25.27
N LEU A 136 -26.60 -19.29 -24.96
CA LEU A 136 -26.35 -20.41 -25.88
C LEU A 136 -27.18 -20.30 -27.18
N GLY A 137 -28.44 -19.84 -27.07
CA GLY A 137 -29.30 -19.60 -28.22
C GLY A 137 -28.84 -18.43 -29.10
N ALA A 138 -28.31 -17.38 -28.51
CA ALA A 138 -27.82 -16.21 -29.24
C ALA A 138 -26.41 -16.43 -29.85
N PHE A 139 -25.56 -17.23 -29.17
CA PHE A 139 -24.17 -17.48 -29.55
C PHE A 139 -23.89 -19.00 -29.54
N PRO A 140 -24.24 -19.73 -30.62
CA PRO A 140 -24.09 -21.20 -30.69
C PRO A 140 -22.64 -21.70 -30.58
N GLU A 141 -21.65 -20.84 -30.81
CA GLU A 141 -20.23 -21.13 -30.64
C GLU A 141 -19.74 -21.13 -29.19
N THR A 142 -20.53 -20.57 -28.24
CA THR A 142 -20.21 -20.58 -26.82
C THR A 142 -20.50 -21.95 -26.19
N ARG A 143 -19.87 -22.22 -25.04
CA ARG A 143 -20.12 -23.43 -24.23
C ARG A 143 -20.21 -23.08 -22.75
N VAL A 144 -21.06 -23.79 -22.02
CA VAL A 144 -21.13 -23.64 -20.54
C VAL A 144 -20.02 -24.46 -19.89
N ASP A 145 -19.22 -23.82 -19.03
CA ASP A 145 -18.31 -24.49 -18.10
C ASP A 145 -18.51 -23.90 -16.70
N VAL A 146 -19.07 -24.70 -15.80
CA VAL A 146 -19.38 -24.26 -14.43
C VAL A 146 -18.18 -24.34 -13.48
N HIS A 147 -17.10 -25.02 -13.88
CA HIS A 147 -15.90 -25.23 -13.06
C HIS A 147 -14.76 -24.27 -13.42
N ASN A 148 -14.41 -24.20 -14.71
CA ASN A 148 -13.29 -23.38 -15.20
C ASN A 148 -13.70 -22.53 -16.39
N PRO A 149 -14.69 -21.62 -16.27
CA PRO A 149 -15.12 -20.77 -17.37
C PRO A 149 -14.04 -19.77 -17.76
N GLN A 150 -13.88 -19.53 -19.06
CA GLN A 150 -13.04 -18.44 -19.57
C GLN A 150 -13.68 -17.07 -19.29
N VAL A 151 -15.03 -17.00 -19.32
CA VAL A 151 -15.79 -15.78 -19.08
C VAL A 151 -16.80 -16.02 -17.95
N MET A 152 -16.75 -15.18 -16.92
CA MET A 152 -17.73 -15.15 -15.83
C MET A 152 -18.71 -13.98 -16.05
N ILE A 153 -19.91 -14.26 -16.48
CA ILE A 153 -20.96 -13.25 -16.64
C ILE A 153 -21.61 -13.02 -15.27
N ASN A 154 -21.28 -11.92 -14.63
CA ASN A 154 -21.83 -11.56 -13.33
C ASN A 154 -23.08 -10.69 -13.50
N ILE A 155 -24.14 -11.03 -12.76
CA ILE A 155 -25.41 -10.30 -12.71
C ILE A 155 -25.72 -10.01 -11.26
N GLU A 156 -25.71 -8.75 -10.83
CA GLU A 156 -26.15 -8.38 -9.49
C GLU A 156 -27.53 -7.70 -9.58
N ILE A 157 -28.58 -8.40 -9.11
CA ILE A 157 -29.95 -7.88 -9.06
C ILE A 157 -30.11 -7.02 -7.81
N ARG A 158 -30.01 -5.70 -8.01
CA ARG A 158 -30.07 -4.62 -7.03
C ARG A 158 -31.17 -3.65 -7.41
N PRO A 159 -31.28 -2.41 -6.86
CA PRO A 159 -32.17 -1.38 -7.42
C PRO A 159 -31.96 -1.21 -8.92
N MET A 160 -30.72 -1.07 -9.35
CA MET A 160 -30.30 -1.22 -10.75
C MET A 160 -29.69 -2.62 -10.95
N ILE A 161 -29.90 -3.24 -12.10
CA ILE A 161 -29.25 -4.49 -12.47
C ILE A 161 -27.84 -4.17 -12.95
N ASN A 162 -26.84 -4.83 -12.35
CA ASN A 162 -25.44 -4.68 -12.71
C ASN A 162 -25.00 -5.87 -13.53
N ILE A 163 -24.47 -5.64 -14.74
CA ILE A 163 -23.93 -6.67 -15.64
C ILE A 163 -22.45 -6.36 -15.89
N TYR A 164 -21.59 -7.33 -15.62
CA TYR A 164 -20.15 -7.23 -15.87
C TYR A 164 -19.52 -8.61 -16.03
N SER A 165 -18.43 -8.68 -16.79
CA SER A 165 -17.68 -9.91 -17.03
C SER A 165 -16.18 -9.78 -16.77
N GLU A 166 -15.73 -8.58 -16.46
CA GLU A 166 -14.34 -8.28 -16.12
C GLU A 166 -14.22 -7.89 -14.64
N GLU A 167 -13.17 -8.36 -13.99
CA GLU A 167 -12.79 -7.98 -12.63
C GLU A 167 -11.29 -7.75 -12.55
N ILE A 168 -10.90 -6.49 -12.51
CA ILE A 168 -9.51 -6.07 -12.40
C ILE A 168 -9.12 -6.09 -10.92
N PRO A 169 -8.01 -6.77 -10.52
CA PRO A 169 -7.65 -6.89 -9.13
C PRO A 169 -7.16 -5.57 -8.53
N GLY A 170 -7.65 -5.23 -7.34
CA GLY A 170 -7.14 -4.13 -6.51
C GLY A 170 -6.13 -4.62 -5.47
N PRO A 171 -5.47 -3.71 -4.72
CA PRO A 171 -4.43 -4.06 -3.75
C PRO A 171 -4.97 -4.73 -2.47
N GLY A 172 -6.27 -4.64 -2.22
CA GLY A 172 -6.89 -5.10 -0.97
C GLY A 172 -6.51 -4.24 0.24
N GLY A 173 -6.58 -4.84 1.43
CA GLY A 173 -6.26 -4.14 2.68
C GLY A 173 -7.38 -3.26 3.21
N MET A 174 -6.99 -2.18 3.91
CA MET A 174 -7.90 -1.25 4.58
C MET A 174 -7.76 0.17 4.02
N PRO A 175 -8.83 0.96 3.96
CA PRO A 175 -8.76 2.34 3.48
C PRO A 175 -7.78 3.17 4.30
N LEU A 176 -6.93 3.93 3.62
CA LEU A 176 -5.92 4.79 4.24
C LEU A 176 -6.56 5.78 5.23
N GLY A 177 -5.91 5.99 6.38
CA GLY A 177 -6.36 6.88 7.45
C GLY A 177 -7.28 6.22 8.49
N THR A 178 -7.64 4.94 8.32
CA THR A 178 -8.53 4.23 9.27
C THR A 178 -7.81 3.60 10.46
N ALA A 179 -6.46 3.54 10.44
CA ALA A 179 -5.64 2.89 11.47
C ALA A 179 -4.58 3.81 12.10
N GLY A 180 -4.79 5.14 12.02
CA GLY A 180 -3.84 6.12 12.58
C GLY A 180 -2.67 6.43 11.67
N LYS A 181 -1.56 6.89 12.27
CA LYS A 181 -0.35 7.35 11.57
C LYS A 181 0.89 6.69 12.19
N ALA A 182 1.92 6.42 11.38
CA ALA A 182 3.20 5.91 11.84
C ALA A 182 4.38 6.55 11.10
N MET A 183 5.56 6.55 11.74
CA MET A 183 6.80 7.11 11.23
C MET A 183 7.66 5.98 10.66
N LEU A 184 7.93 6.04 9.37
CA LEU A 184 8.80 5.10 8.66
C LEU A 184 10.25 5.57 8.70
N LEU A 185 11.17 4.74 9.18
CA LEU A 185 12.59 4.95 8.95
C LEU A 185 12.89 4.53 7.50
N LEU A 186 12.87 5.52 6.59
CA LEU A 186 13.06 5.31 5.17
C LEU A 186 14.55 5.39 4.82
N SER A 187 15.04 4.47 4.01
CA SER A 187 16.40 4.43 3.48
C SER A 187 16.39 4.25 1.96
N GLY A 188 17.55 4.34 1.32
CA GLY A 188 17.71 4.07 -0.10
C GLY A 188 17.67 2.57 -0.47
N GLY A 189 17.52 1.67 0.49
CA GLY A 189 17.45 0.21 0.27
C GLY A 189 16.08 -0.29 -0.16
N ILE A 190 16.01 -1.59 -0.49
CA ILE A 190 14.79 -2.27 -0.97
C ILE A 190 13.73 -2.40 0.13
N ASP A 191 14.16 -2.62 1.38
CA ASP A 191 13.30 -3.13 2.45
C ASP A 191 12.38 -2.03 3.03
N SER A 192 12.89 -0.83 3.26
CA SER A 192 12.11 0.21 3.94
C SER A 192 10.92 0.73 3.12
N PRO A 193 10.98 0.94 1.78
CA PRO A 193 9.80 1.27 0.99
C PRO A 193 8.72 0.18 1.04
N VAL A 194 9.13 -1.10 0.99
CA VAL A 194 8.22 -2.24 1.09
C VAL A 194 7.55 -2.28 2.47
N ALA A 195 8.31 -2.03 3.54
CA ALA A 195 7.75 -1.95 4.89
C ALA A 195 6.69 -0.85 5.01
N GLY A 196 6.98 0.34 4.47
CA GLY A 196 6.03 1.45 4.41
C GLY A 196 4.74 1.08 3.67
N TYR A 197 4.87 0.49 2.48
CA TYR A 197 3.72 0.01 1.70
C TYR A 197 2.88 -1.01 2.47
N MET A 198 3.50 -2.01 3.10
CA MET A 198 2.78 -3.06 3.82
C MET A 198 1.99 -2.51 5.01
N ILE A 199 2.54 -1.57 5.75
CA ILE A 199 1.82 -0.93 6.87
C ILE A 199 0.74 0.03 6.35
N ALA A 200 1.01 0.81 5.29
CA ALA A 200 0.00 1.66 4.66
C ALA A 200 -1.21 0.85 4.16
N LYS A 201 -0.97 -0.35 3.63
CA LYS A 201 -2.03 -1.29 3.21
C LYS A 201 -2.97 -1.70 4.37
N ARG A 202 -2.56 -1.53 5.64
CA ARG A 202 -3.41 -1.75 6.82
C ARG A 202 -4.20 -0.50 7.25
N GLY A 203 -4.21 0.56 6.41
CA GLY A 203 -4.95 1.79 6.64
C GLY A 203 -4.18 2.85 7.43
N VAL A 204 -2.87 2.66 7.63
CA VAL A 204 -2.00 3.59 8.38
C VAL A 204 -1.47 4.67 7.44
N VAL A 205 -1.59 5.93 7.82
CA VAL A 205 -0.92 7.06 7.15
C VAL A 205 0.56 7.02 7.48
N ILE A 206 1.42 7.22 6.48
CA ILE A 206 2.88 7.16 6.63
C ILE A 206 3.47 8.57 6.59
N ASN A 207 4.26 8.92 7.61
CA ASN A 207 5.30 9.92 7.56
C ASN A 207 6.66 9.21 7.55
N ALA A 208 7.74 9.88 7.18
CA ALA A 208 9.04 9.23 7.07
C ALA A 208 10.17 10.09 7.66
N THR A 209 11.19 9.41 8.17
CA THR A 209 12.46 10.01 8.59
C THR A 209 13.58 9.33 7.81
N TYR A 210 14.44 10.13 7.19
CA TYR A 210 15.66 9.72 6.48
C TYR A 210 16.89 10.35 7.13
N PHE A 211 17.93 9.56 7.32
CA PHE A 211 19.19 10.01 7.89
C PHE A 211 20.21 10.23 6.78
N HIS A 212 20.61 11.47 6.59
CA HIS A 212 21.59 11.91 5.60
C HIS A 212 22.89 12.31 6.30
N ALA A 213 24.04 11.99 5.73
CA ALA A 213 25.35 12.26 6.35
C ALA A 213 26.31 12.95 5.36
N PRO A 214 26.05 14.21 4.94
CA PRO A 214 26.96 14.93 4.09
C PRO A 214 28.30 15.25 4.82
N PRO A 215 29.50 15.24 4.15
CA PRO A 215 29.68 14.96 2.72
C PRO A 215 29.82 13.47 2.39
N TYR A 216 29.67 12.56 3.35
CA TYR A 216 29.86 11.13 3.17
C TYR A 216 28.77 10.47 2.35
N THR A 217 27.53 10.96 2.44
CA THR A 217 26.45 10.61 1.51
C THR A 217 26.21 11.74 0.53
N SER A 218 25.97 11.41 -0.74
CA SER A 218 25.79 12.39 -1.80
C SER A 218 24.34 12.93 -1.84
N GLU A 219 24.15 14.10 -2.47
CA GLU A 219 22.80 14.60 -2.79
C GLU A 219 22.00 13.64 -3.69
N ARG A 220 22.69 12.82 -4.51
CA ARG A 220 22.05 11.75 -5.29
C ARG A 220 21.47 10.65 -4.41
N ALA A 221 22.11 10.34 -3.28
CA ALA A 221 21.57 9.40 -2.29
C ALA A 221 20.29 9.96 -1.63
N LYS A 222 20.27 11.26 -1.29
CA LYS A 222 19.07 11.95 -0.80
C LYS A 222 17.95 11.93 -1.86
N GLN A 223 18.26 12.29 -3.12
CA GLN A 223 17.30 12.28 -4.21
C GLN A 223 16.69 10.90 -4.42
N LYS A 224 17.51 9.84 -4.38
CA LYS A 224 17.05 8.44 -4.43
C LYS A 224 15.96 8.14 -3.39
N VAL A 225 16.16 8.60 -2.15
CA VAL A 225 15.19 8.40 -1.07
C VAL A 225 13.90 9.20 -1.30
N VAL A 226 14.02 10.43 -1.81
CA VAL A 226 12.85 11.24 -2.21
C VAL A 226 12.06 10.54 -3.32
N ASP A 227 12.74 9.97 -4.32
CA ASP A 227 12.09 9.25 -5.42
C ASP A 227 11.42 7.96 -4.93
N LEU A 228 12.04 7.24 -3.98
CA LEU A 228 11.39 6.10 -3.32
C LEU A 228 10.15 6.53 -2.51
N ALA A 229 10.23 7.66 -1.80
CA ALA A 229 9.09 8.22 -1.08
C ALA A 229 7.94 8.57 -2.02
N LYS A 230 8.20 9.16 -3.22
CA LYS A 230 7.18 9.44 -4.24
C LYS A 230 6.48 8.15 -4.72
N LYS A 231 7.25 7.08 -4.97
CA LYS A 231 6.69 5.79 -5.39
C LYS A 231 5.80 5.18 -4.30
N VAL A 232 6.19 5.26 -3.04
CA VAL A 232 5.34 4.83 -1.91
C VAL A 232 4.11 5.73 -1.78
N ALA A 233 4.24 7.04 -2.01
CA ALA A 233 3.16 8.02 -1.95
C ALA A 233 2.03 7.74 -2.96
N LYS A 234 2.29 7.06 -4.09
CA LYS A 234 1.26 6.58 -5.02
C LYS A 234 0.20 5.70 -4.33
N TYR A 235 0.58 5.01 -3.26
CA TYR A 235 -0.30 4.14 -2.48
C TYR A 235 -0.72 4.74 -1.14
N SER A 236 0.21 5.40 -0.43
CA SER A 236 0.01 5.92 0.92
C SER A 236 -0.48 7.37 0.98
N GLY A 237 -0.63 8.02 -0.19
CA GLY A 237 -0.86 9.46 -0.25
C GLY A 237 0.39 10.25 0.16
N ARG A 238 0.21 11.56 0.38
CA ARG A 238 1.29 12.48 0.72
C ARG A 238 2.09 12.02 1.95
N ILE A 239 3.42 12.02 1.82
CA ILE A 239 4.37 11.69 2.90
C ILE A 239 5.10 12.95 3.35
N LYS A 240 5.09 13.24 4.66
CA LYS A 240 5.97 14.23 5.26
C LYS A 240 7.31 13.53 5.55
N LEU A 241 8.36 13.91 4.84
CA LEU A 241 9.71 13.34 4.95
C LEU A 241 10.61 14.28 5.74
N HIS A 242 11.08 13.83 6.88
CA HIS A 242 12.10 14.50 7.69
C HIS A 242 13.49 14.02 7.25
N VAL A 243 14.29 14.92 6.71
CA VAL A 243 15.69 14.67 6.29
C VAL A 243 16.62 15.18 7.37
N VAL A 244 17.15 14.27 8.16
CA VAL A 244 17.97 14.55 9.34
C VAL A 244 19.44 14.53 8.96
N ASN A 245 20.19 15.61 9.23
CA ASN A 245 21.65 15.56 9.15
C ASN A 245 22.22 14.79 10.34
N PHE A 246 22.76 13.62 10.08
CA PHE A 246 23.27 12.69 11.09
C PHE A 246 24.79 12.67 11.19
N THR A 247 25.50 13.50 10.44
CA THR A 247 26.97 13.50 10.28
C THR A 247 27.70 13.62 11.62
N ASP A 248 27.38 14.66 12.40
CA ASP A 248 28.13 14.95 13.63
C ASP A 248 27.91 13.88 14.70
N ILE A 249 26.69 13.36 14.80
CA ILE A 249 26.37 12.22 15.68
C ILE A 249 27.17 10.99 15.26
N GLN A 250 27.23 10.70 13.97
CA GLN A 250 27.93 9.56 13.41
C GLN A 250 29.45 9.65 13.65
N LEU A 251 30.04 10.83 13.48
CA LEU A 251 31.43 11.08 13.76
C LEU A 251 31.76 10.93 15.26
N ALA A 252 30.92 11.49 16.14
CA ALA A 252 31.11 11.36 17.59
C ALA A 252 31.05 9.88 18.04
N ILE A 253 30.12 9.10 17.45
CA ILE A 253 30.04 7.65 17.72
C ILE A 253 31.29 6.95 17.23
N TYR A 254 31.76 7.28 16.02
CA TYR A 254 32.96 6.67 15.44
C TYR A 254 34.22 6.96 16.27
N GLU A 255 34.38 8.17 16.78
CA GLU A 255 35.55 8.61 17.56
C GLU A 255 35.55 8.05 18.98
N LYS A 256 34.38 7.99 19.63
CA LYS A 256 34.30 7.72 21.08
C LYS A 256 33.89 6.29 21.43
N CYS A 257 33.17 5.58 20.53
CA CYS A 257 32.61 4.27 20.81
C CYS A 257 33.43 3.11 20.21
N PRO A 258 33.29 1.88 20.75
CA PRO A 258 33.92 0.70 20.15
C PRO A 258 33.42 0.46 18.73
N HIS A 259 34.33 0.22 17.79
CA HIS A 259 33.99 0.12 16.37
C HIS A 259 33.09 -1.08 16.04
N ASP A 260 33.21 -2.18 16.78
CA ASP A 260 32.32 -3.35 16.61
C ASP A 260 30.86 -3.06 17.00
N GLU A 261 30.59 -2.01 17.80
CA GLU A 261 29.26 -1.62 18.29
C GLU A 261 28.65 -0.46 17.51
N LEU A 262 29.37 0.20 16.57
CA LEU A 262 28.97 1.42 15.89
C LEU A 262 27.56 1.34 15.29
N THR A 263 27.29 0.28 14.51
CA THR A 263 26.00 0.14 13.83
C THR A 263 24.82 0.06 14.81
N ILE A 264 25.00 -0.61 15.94
CA ILE A 264 23.95 -0.73 16.96
C ILE A 264 23.72 0.61 17.65
N ILE A 265 24.79 1.31 18.04
CA ILE A 265 24.71 2.62 18.71
C ILE A 265 24.09 3.66 17.76
N MET A 266 24.54 3.74 16.50
CA MET A 266 23.94 4.63 15.50
C MET A 266 22.44 4.39 15.37
N ARG A 267 22.02 3.13 15.21
CA ARG A 267 20.59 2.78 15.06
C ARG A 267 19.78 3.17 16.30
N ARG A 268 20.32 3.04 17.49
CA ARG A 268 19.65 3.49 18.73
C ARG A 268 19.38 5.00 18.71
N TYR A 269 20.34 5.83 18.28
CA TYR A 269 20.12 7.28 18.12
C TYR A 269 19.17 7.61 16.96
N MET A 270 19.23 6.89 15.85
CA MET A 270 18.25 7.04 14.76
C MET A 270 16.84 6.74 15.24
N MET A 271 16.62 5.69 16.04
CA MET A 271 15.33 5.36 16.61
C MET A 271 14.83 6.46 17.56
N LYS A 272 15.68 7.01 18.43
CA LYS A 272 15.33 8.12 19.34
C LYS A 272 14.89 9.37 18.55
N ILE A 273 15.64 9.75 17.51
CA ILE A 273 15.30 10.92 16.67
C ILE A 273 14.01 10.65 15.86
N ALA A 274 13.84 9.46 15.31
CA ALA A 274 12.62 9.10 14.59
C ALA A 274 11.39 9.11 15.52
N GLU A 275 11.54 8.67 16.78
CA GLU A 275 10.47 8.73 17.78
C GLU A 275 10.12 10.19 18.16
N HIS A 276 11.11 11.08 18.25
CA HIS A 276 10.87 12.50 18.46
C HIS A 276 9.97 13.10 17.36
N PHE A 277 10.30 12.87 16.09
CA PHE A 277 9.44 13.34 14.99
C PHE A 277 8.12 12.61 14.90
N ALA A 278 8.07 11.36 15.35
CA ALA A 278 6.81 10.61 15.45
C ALA A 278 5.86 11.25 16.47
N ASP A 279 6.36 11.70 17.63
CA ASP A 279 5.59 12.41 18.63
C ASP A 279 5.07 13.75 18.11
N GLU A 280 5.94 14.57 17.47
CA GLU A 280 5.54 15.84 16.86
C GLU A 280 4.44 15.66 15.81
N ASP A 281 4.57 14.64 14.97
CA ASP A 281 3.63 14.33 13.89
C ASP A 281 2.40 13.55 14.36
N LYS A 282 2.29 13.26 15.68
CA LYS A 282 1.22 12.46 16.29
C LYS A 282 1.11 11.07 15.65
N CYS A 283 2.24 10.44 15.40
CA CYS A 283 2.33 9.05 15.01
C CYS A 283 2.13 8.14 16.24
N LEU A 284 1.66 6.92 16.00
CA LEU A 284 1.38 5.93 17.06
C LEU A 284 2.41 4.79 17.08
N GLY A 285 3.51 4.93 16.36
CA GLY A 285 4.58 3.95 16.30
C GLY A 285 5.56 4.21 15.18
N LEU A 286 6.65 3.46 15.21
CA LEU A 286 7.72 3.47 14.22
C LEU A 286 7.58 2.27 13.27
N ILE A 287 8.09 2.41 12.04
CA ILE A 287 8.14 1.32 11.05
C ILE A 287 9.57 1.16 10.60
N THR A 288 10.08 -0.06 10.59
CA THR A 288 11.40 -0.40 10.05
C THR A 288 11.31 -1.55 9.04
N GLY A 289 12.24 -1.58 8.08
CA GLY A 289 12.35 -2.64 7.07
C GLY A 289 13.26 -3.80 7.51
N GLU A 290 13.30 -4.12 8.80
CA GLU A 290 14.17 -5.16 9.34
C GLU A 290 13.61 -6.57 9.11
N SER A 291 14.51 -7.52 8.74
CA SER A 291 14.22 -8.96 8.66
C SER A 291 15.27 -9.73 9.47
N ILE A 292 14.86 -10.74 10.26
CA ILE A 292 15.77 -11.51 11.13
C ILE A 292 16.81 -12.23 10.28
N GLY A 293 18.09 -12.02 10.63
CA GLY A 293 19.22 -12.75 10.03
C GLY A 293 19.63 -12.26 8.65
N GLN A 294 19.02 -11.22 8.10
CA GLN A 294 19.39 -10.72 6.77
C GLN A 294 20.78 -10.07 6.77
N VAL A 295 21.13 -9.31 7.81
CA VAL A 295 22.45 -8.71 8.03
C VAL A 295 22.86 -8.78 9.50
N ALA A 296 24.15 -8.53 9.80
CA ALA A 296 24.72 -8.64 11.14
C ALA A 296 23.99 -7.81 12.22
N SER A 297 23.44 -6.65 11.85
CA SER A 297 22.66 -5.76 12.73
C SER A 297 21.19 -6.17 12.91
N GLN A 298 20.75 -7.25 12.28
CA GLN A 298 19.35 -7.72 12.31
C GLN A 298 19.23 -9.10 12.99
N THR A 299 20.12 -9.41 13.93
CA THR A 299 19.93 -10.56 14.83
C THR A 299 18.89 -10.22 15.89
N MET A 300 18.29 -11.22 16.55
CA MET A 300 17.32 -10.99 17.63
C MET A 300 17.89 -10.11 18.76
N GLN A 301 19.18 -10.32 19.11
CA GLN A 301 19.85 -9.51 20.12
C GLN A 301 20.07 -8.07 19.65
N SER A 302 20.44 -7.87 18.39
CA SER A 302 20.60 -6.54 17.80
C SER A 302 19.26 -5.78 17.75
N LEU A 303 18.20 -6.47 17.33
CA LEU A 303 16.85 -5.91 17.32
C LEU A 303 16.35 -5.54 18.73
N ALA A 304 16.62 -6.40 19.72
CA ALA A 304 16.29 -6.09 21.12
C ALA A 304 17.06 -4.87 21.62
N ALA A 305 18.36 -4.75 21.32
CA ALA A 305 19.19 -3.63 21.72
C ALA A 305 18.74 -2.31 21.06
N THR A 306 18.34 -2.31 19.79
CA THR A 306 17.84 -1.12 19.11
C THR A 306 16.42 -0.75 19.54
N ASN A 307 15.57 -1.73 19.86
CA ASN A 307 14.20 -1.50 20.31
C ASN A 307 14.12 -0.91 21.73
N GLU A 308 15.12 -1.16 22.56
CA GLU A 308 15.10 -0.78 23.98
C GLU A 308 15.03 0.74 24.21
N VAL A 309 15.45 1.56 23.26
CA VAL A 309 15.36 3.02 23.36
C VAL A 309 14.02 3.60 22.92
N CYS A 310 13.12 2.77 22.39
CA CYS A 310 11.82 3.21 21.90
C CYS A 310 10.74 3.02 22.97
N HIS A 311 9.88 4.03 23.14
CA HIS A 311 8.69 3.97 23.97
C HIS A 311 7.44 3.62 23.15
N MET A 312 7.45 3.96 21.86
CA MET A 312 6.41 3.59 20.91
C MET A 312 6.56 2.16 20.39
N PRO A 313 5.47 1.50 19.96
CA PRO A 313 5.55 0.25 19.21
C PRO A 313 6.41 0.40 17.95
N VAL A 314 7.25 -0.59 17.67
CA VAL A 314 8.04 -0.68 16.43
C VAL A 314 7.48 -1.79 15.55
N TYR A 315 6.89 -1.41 14.43
CA TYR A 315 6.30 -2.32 13.46
C TYR A 315 7.37 -2.79 12.46
N ARG A 316 7.53 -4.12 12.36
CA ARG A 316 8.50 -4.79 11.46
C ARG A 316 7.77 -5.74 10.53
N PRO A 317 7.10 -5.23 9.46
CA PRO A 317 6.27 -6.08 8.62
C PRO A 317 7.06 -7.13 7.85
N LEU A 318 8.37 -6.95 7.68
CA LEU A 318 9.25 -7.85 6.93
C LEU A 318 9.98 -8.87 7.82
N ILE A 319 9.73 -8.91 9.12
CA ILE A 319 10.56 -9.57 10.11
C ILE A 319 10.81 -11.06 9.84
N ALA A 320 9.90 -11.75 9.17
CA ALA A 320 9.96 -13.17 8.85
C ALA A 320 9.88 -13.45 7.33
N MET A 321 10.10 -12.42 6.49
CA MET A 321 10.04 -12.57 5.05
C MET A 321 11.41 -12.89 4.45
N ASP A 322 11.42 -13.75 3.45
CA ASP A 322 12.59 -14.01 2.64
C ASP A 322 12.89 -12.83 1.71
N LYS A 323 14.17 -12.69 1.32
CA LYS A 323 14.59 -11.57 0.47
C LYS A 323 13.87 -11.54 -0.89
N ASN A 324 13.57 -12.70 -1.46
CA ASN A 324 12.86 -12.80 -2.73
C ASN A 324 11.42 -12.28 -2.63
N ASP A 325 10.70 -12.62 -1.55
CA ASP A 325 9.35 -12.12 -1.31
C ASP A 325 9.32 -10.59 -1.19
N ILE A 326 10.35 -10.01 -0.55
CA ILE A 326 10.49 -8.56 -0.42
C ILE A 326 10.76 -7.92 -1.80
N ILE A 327 11.62 -8.54 -2.61
CA ILE A 327 11.94 -8.09 -3.98
C ILE A 327 10.69 -8.15 -4.87
N ASP A 328 9.87 -9.19 -4.77
CA ASP A 328 8.63 -9.32 -5.54
C ASP A 328 7.65 -8.17 -5.22
N ILE A 329 7.52 -7.83 -3.94
CA ILE A 329 6.71 -6.67 -3.53
C ILE A 329 7.35 -5.37 -4.04
N SER A 330 8.67 -5.22 -3.94
CA SER A 330 9.40 -4.04 -4.42
C SER A 330 9.21 -3.81 -5.92
N ASN A 331 9.24 -4.89 -6.73
CA ASN A 331 8.91 -4.84 -8.15
C ASN A 331 7.45 -4.42 -8.38
N LYS A 332 6.52 -5.02 -7.64
CA LYS A 332 5.08 -4.71 -7.74
C LYS A 332 4.76 -3.24 -7.47
N ILE A 333 5.49 -2.59 -6.55
CA ILE A 333 5.30 -1.18 -6.20
C ILE A 333 6.28 -0.24 -6.91
N ASP A 334 6.99 -0.75 -7.91
CA ASP A 334 7.94 0.00 -8.75
C ASP A 334 9.08 0.67 -7.96
N THR A 335 9.51 0.10 -6.83
CA THR A 335 10.62 0.66 -6.02
C THR A 335 11.96 -0.02 -6.27
N TYR A 336 11.98 -1.23 -6.85
CA TYR A 336 13.17 -2.05 -6.98
C TYR A 336 14.30 -1.37 -7.74
N GLU A 337 14.05 -0.93 -8.98
CA GLU A 337 15.07 -0.31 -9.84
C GLU A 337 15.68 0.96 -9.22
N THR A 338 14.86 1.75 -8.51
CA THR A 338 15.36 2.91 -7.78
C THR A 338 16.20 2.48 -6.58
N SER A 339 15.78 1.44 -5.85
CA SER A 339 16.47 0.96 -4.65
C SER A 339 17.86 0.39 -4.92
N ILE A 340 18.10 -0.20 -6.09
CA ILE A 340 19.40 -0.78 -6.45
C ILE A 340 20.39 0.22 -7.07
N LEU A 341 20.01 1.50 -7.23
CA LEU A 341 20.97 2.52 -7.69
C LEU A 341 22.15 2.61 -6.73
N PRO A 342 23.39 2.77 -7.25
CA PRO A 342 24.64 2.66 -6.50
C PRO A 342 24.95 3.91 -5.65
N TYR A 343 23.98 4.37 -4.85
CA TYR A 343 24.16 5.48 -3.90
C TYR A 343 24.05 4.93 -2.48
N GLU A 344 25.07 5.17 -1.67
CA GLU A 344 25.21 4.58 -0.35
C GLU A 344 24.37 5.31 0.70
N ASP A 345 23.81 4.53 1.63
CA ASP A 345 23.14 5.04 2.83
C ASP A 345 24.16 5.36 3.95
N CYS A 346 23.77 6.24 4.87
CA CYS A 346 24.63 6.65 5.99
C CYS A 346 25.13 5.47 6.85
N CYS A 347 24.35 4.42 6.99
CA CYS A 347 24.70 3.23 7.78
C CYS A 347 25.86 2.40 7.19
N THR A 348 26.21 2.60 5.92
CA THR A 348 27.26 1.81 5.23
C THR A 348 28.65 2.47 5.28
N ILE A 349 28.73 3.74 5.68
CA ILE A 349 29.95 4.55 5.60
C ILE A 349 31.01 4.10 6.65
N PHE A 350 30.57 3.85 7.88
CA PHE A 350 31.45 3.48 9.01
C PHE A 350 31.15 2.06 9.50
N VAL A 351 31.16 1.11 8.59
CA VAL A 351 30.91 -0.31 8.95
C VAL A 351 32.16 -0.91 9.54
N ALA A 352 32.03 -1.51 10.72
CA ALA A 352 33.11 -2.31 11.31
C ALA A 352 33.43 -3.54 10.45
N LYS A 353 34.74 -3.91 10.37
CA LYS A 353 35.13 -5.16 9.71
C LYS A 353 34.47 -6.40 10.34
N HIS A 354 34.24 -6.33 11.65
CA HIS A 354 33.61 -7.40 12.45
C HIS A 354 32.56 -6.80 13.38
N PRO A 355 31.34 -6.50 12.87
CA PRO A 355 30.27 -5.94 13.70
C PRO A 355 29.77 -6.96 14.72
N VAL A 356 29.42 -6.49 15.91
CA VAL A 356 28.84 -7.35 16.95
C VAL A 356 27.48 -7.88 16.48
N THR A 357 27.32 -9.22 16.48
CA THR A 357 26.07 -9.89 16.10
C THR A 357 25.22 -10.30 17.30
N LYS A 358 25.82 -10.34 18.49
CA LYS A 358 25.17 -10.65 19.77
C LYS A 358 25.49 -9.56 20.79
N PRO A 359 24.99 -8.32 20.59
CA PRO A 359 25.27 -7.23 21.51
C PRO A 359 24.68 -7.51 22.90
N ASN A 360 25.47 -7.20 23.94
CA ASN A 360 24.98 -7.12 25.29
C ASN A 360 24.49 -5.70 25.58
N ILE A 361 23.23 -5.55 25.94
CA ILE A 361 22.58 -4.23 26.10
C ILE A 361 23.27 -3.36 27.15
N ASN A 362 23.75 -3.96 28.26
CA ASN A 362 24.44 -3.22 29.31
C ASN A 362 25.82 -2.73 28.83
N ARG A 363 26.50 -3.51 27.99
CA ARG A 363 27.74 -3.11 27.36
C ARG A 363 27.51 -1.95 26.38
N ILE A 364 26.46 -2.04 25.54
CA ILE A 364 26.08 -0.98 24.62
C ILE A 364 25.78 0.33 25.38
N LYS A 365 24.98 0.28 26.44
CA LYS A 365 24.69 1.45 27.28
C LYS A 365 25.95 2.07 27.89
N LYS A 366 26.88 1.25 28.40
CA LYS A 366 28.15 1.70 28.90
C LYS A 366 29.04 2.37 27.82
N SER A 367 28.96 1.87 26.59
CA SER A 367 29.64 2.50 25.45
C SER A 367 29.00 3.83 25.07
N GLU A 368 27.66 3.97 25.15
CA GLU A 368 26.92 5.23 24.95
C GLU A 368 27.28 6.30 26.00
N GLU A 369 27.62 5.92 27.25
CA GLU A 369 28.05 6.86 28.28
C GLU A 369 29.24 7.72 27.86
N ARG A 370 30.08 7.26 26.92
CA ARG A 370 31.22 8.01 26.36
C ARG A 370 30.77 9.20 25.51
N LEU A 371 29.52 9.28 25.14
CA LEU A 371 28.92 10.35 24.35
C LEU A 371 28.22 11.41 25.22
N ASN A 372 28.06 11.18 26.53
CA ASN A 372 27.25 12.02 27.43
C ASN A 372 27.67 13.51 27.44
N ASP A 373 28.93 13.81 27.10
CA ASP A 373 29.45 15.17 27.04
C ASP A 373 29.01 15.94 25.80
N VAL A 374 28.52 15.30 24.75
CA VAL A 374 28.24 15.93 23.45
C VAL A 374 26.88 15.55 22.86
N ILE A 375 26.32 14.40 23.21
CA ILE A 375 25.23 13.79 22.44
C ILE A 375 23.93 14.58 22.49
N ASP A 376 23.60 15.18 23.63
CA ASP A 376 22.37 15.95 23.78
C ASP A 376 22.36 17.19 22.88
N GLU A 377 23.50 17.90 22.78
CA GLU A 377 23.65 19.06 21.90
C GLU A 377 23.64 18.62 20.41
N LEU A 378 24.31 17.52 20.08
CA LEU A 378 24.33 16.99 18.72
C LEU A 378 22.94 16.52 18.27
N MET A 379 22.20 15.83 19.13
CA MET A 379 20.82 15.42 18.84
C MET A 379 19.91 16.64 18.66
N LYS A 380 20.02 17.65 19.56
CA LYS A 380 19.26 18.88 19.44
C LYS A 380 19.55 19.59 18.12
N THR A 381 20.81 19.73 17.76
CA THR A 381 21.23 20.34 16.47
C THR A 381 20.67 19.58 15.29
N ALA A 382 20.76 18.25 15.29
CA ALA A 382 20.23 17.40 14.22
C ALA A 382 18.71 17.56 14.06
N ILE A 383 17.97 17.67 15.16
CA ILE A 383 16.51 17.88 15.18
C ILE A 383 16.18 19.29 14.68
N ASP A 384 16.81 20.32 15.24
CA ASP A 384 16.51 21.73 14.95
C ASP A 384 16.85 22.11 13.49
N THR A 385 17.82 21.41 12.86
CA THR A 385 18.25 21.66 11.48
C THR A 385 17.63 20.70 10.46
N THR A 386 16.68 19.86 10.87
CA THR A 386 16.03 18.89 9.98
C THR A 386 15.25 19.58 8.86
N GLU A 387 15.54 19.20 7.63
CA GLU A 387 14.77 19.63 6.47
C GLU A 387 13.49 18.80 6.35
N VAL A 388 12.37 19.47 6.08
CA VAL A 388 11.08 18.81 5.88
C VAL A 388 10.64 18.93 4.42
N ILE A 389 10.43 17.80 3.76
CA ILE A 389 9.97 17.71 2.37
C ILE A 389 8.57 17.10 2.36
N MET A 390 7.61 17.81 1.75
CA MET A 390 6.29 17.23 1.48
C MET A 390 6.33 16.49 0.15
N VAL A 391 6.25 15.17 0.20
CA VAL A 391 6.36 14.30 -0.97
C VAL A 391 4.96 13.86 -1.41
N ASP A 392 4.56 14.29 -2.59
CA ASP A 392 3.35 13.84 -3.28
C ASP A 392 3.67 12.69 -4.25
N ALA A 393 2.65 11.93 -4.66
CA ALA A 393 2.75 11.03 -5.81
C ALA A 393 3.01 11.84 -7.09
N GLU A 394 3.94 11.36 -7.91
CA GLU A 394 4.08 11.83 -9.28
C GLU A 394 3.03 11.24 -10.17
#